data_20ebfdfd91a85f0e7f311fbec862af71
#
_entry.id   20ebfdfd91a85f0e7f311fbec862af71
#
_cell.length_a   1.000
_cell.length_b   1.000
_cell.length_c   1.000
_cell.angle_alpha   90.00
_cell.angle_beta   90.00
_cell.angle_gamma   90.00
#
_symmetry.space_group_name_H-M   'P 1'
#
loop_
_entity.id
_entity.type
_entity.pdbx_description
1 polymer ?
#
loop_
_entity_poly.entity_id
_entity_poly.type
_entity_poly.pdbx_seq_one_letter_code
_entity_poly.pdbx_strand_id
1 'polypeptide(L)'
;MAKRKKRFMTPKAARRRTRKLKSQIAERRKKEFTYRGLTLEELQALPLFPPESDPDADCMLKYLPTRARRSLTRMNDADYAEMNQKFLARIAKTEGTIRTHRRDMVVLPSFVGKTIAIHNGSGFLPIDIKPEMIGHYFGEFAMTRKSVTHSGPGVGATKSSKHVALK
;
A
#
# COMPACT_ATOMS: atom_id res chain seq x y z
N MET A 1 -23.52 37.55 35.37
CA MET A 1 -23.08 36.41 34.53
C MET A 1 -24.29 35.76 33.85
N ALA A 2 -24.45 35.87 32.54
CA ALA A 2 -25.61 35.38 31.83
C ALA A 2 -25.54 33.84 31.69
N LYS A 3 -26.52 33.12 32.25
CA LYS A 3 -26.65 31.68 32.12
C LYS A 3 -26.86 31.30 30.66
N ARG A 4 -25.87 30.66 30.04
CA ARG A 4 -25.92 30.10 28.65
C ARG A 4 -27.05 29.10 28.58
N LYS A 5 -28.15 29.43 27.89
CA LYS A 5 -29.29 28.50 27.64
C LYS A 5 -28.75 27.22 26.93
N LYS A 6 -28.92 26.08 27.59
CA LYS A 6 -28.62 24.78 26.98
C LYS A 6 -29.50 24.58 25.72
N ARG A 7 -28.90 24.66 24.54
CA ARG A 7 -29.61 24.40 23.28
C ARG A 7 -29.91 22.90 23.19
N PHE A 8 -31.17 22.53 23.19
CA PHE A 8 -31.59 21.16 22.93
C PHE A 8 -31.12 20.76 21.52
N MET A 9 -30.31 19.73 21.44
CA MET A 9 -29.84 19.18 20.17
C MET A 9 -30.79 18.08 19.71
N THR A 10 -31.14 18.07 18.43
CA THR A 10 -31.90 16.97 17.84
C THR A 10 -31.11 15.66 17.98
N PRO A 11 -31.77 14.48 18.11
CA PRO A 11 -31.11 13.18 18.25
C PRO A 11 -30.08 12.92 17.13
N LYS A 12 -30.38 13.37 15.91
CA LYS A 12 -29.48 13.25 14.74
C LYS A 12 -28.23 14.10 14.93
N ALA A 13 -28.36 15.33 15.42
CA ALA A 13 -27.22 16.22 15.68
C ALA A 13 -26.35 15.70 16.84
N ALA A 14 -26.96 15.13 17.87
CA ALA A 14 -26.25 14.50 18.98
C ALA A 14 -25.41 13.31 18.52
N ARG A 15 -25.98 12.39 17.70
CA ARG A 15 -25.27 11.25 17.11
C ARG A 15 -24.10 11.70 16.23
N ARG A 16 -24.29 12.75 15.41
CA ARG A 16 -23.21 13.31 14.56
C ARG A 16 -22.08 13.89 15.40
N ARG A 17 -22.40 14.61 16.48
CA ARG A 17 -21.41 15.15 17.42
C ARG A 17 -20.63 14.04 18.12
N THR A 18 -21.30 12.99 18.60
CA THR A 18 -20.67 11.84 19.24
C THR A 18 -19.71 11.13 18.29
N ARG A 19 -20.12 10.94 17.01
CA ARG A 19 -19.26 10.33 15.99
C ARG A 19 -18.01 11.19 15.73
N LYS A 20 -18.18 12.52 15.65
CA LYS A 20 -17.05 13.45 15.46
C LYS A 20 -16.10 13.43 16.66
N LEU A 21 -16.62 13.40 17.89
CA LEU A 21 -15.81 13.31 19.10
C LEU A 21 -15.06 11.97 19.19
N LYS A 22 -15.70 10.86 18.85
CA LYS A 22 -15.06 9.54 18.79
C LYS A 22 -13.92 9.51 17.75
N SER A 23 -14.12 10.10 16.58
CA SER A 23 -13.09 10.24 15.54
C SER A 23 -11.88 11.03 16.05
N GLN A 24 -12.11 12.17 16.71
CA GLN A 24 -11.01 12.98 17.29
C GLN A 24 -10.26 12.25 18.40
N ILE A 25 -10.97 11.50 19.26
CA ILE A 25 -10.35 10.69 20.31
C ILE A 25 -9.53 9.54 19.70
N ALA A 26 -10.03 8.93 18.61
CA ALA A 26 -9.32 7.88 17.91
C ALA A 26 -8.01 8.40 17.27
N GLU A 27 -8.00 9.62 16.74
CA GLU A 27 -6.78 10.25 16.23
C GLU A 27 -5.74 10.52 17.33
N ARG A 28 -6.16 10.95 18.51
CA ARG A 28 -5.26 11.17 19.65
C ARG A 28 -4.69 9.87 20.25
N ARG A 29 -5.32 8.73 19.98
CA ARG A 29 -4.93 7.40 20.46
C ARG A 29 -4.40 6.51 19.35
N LYS A 30 -4.00 7.07 18.21
CA LYS A 30 -3.31 6.28 17.18
C LYS A 30 -2.10 5.64 17.83
N LYS A 31 -2.14 4.33 17.94
CA LYS A 31 -0.98 3.54 18.35
C LYS A 31 0.09 3.71 17.27
N GLU A 32 1.34 3.82 17.69
CA GLU A 32 2.46 3.75 16.77
C GLU A 32 2.37 2.47 15.94
N PHE A 33 2.72 2.57 14.68
CA PHE A 33 2.75 1.42 13.81
C PHE A 33 3.84 0.47 14.29
N THR A 34 3.46 -0.77 14.57
CA THR A 34 4.40 -1.84 14.88
C THR A 34 4.19 -3.01 13.92
N TYR A 35 5.28 -3.53 13.38
CA TYR A 35 5.26 -4.70 12.52
C TYR A 35 5.92 -5.87 13.26
N ARG A 36 5.13 -6.90 13.59
CA ARG A 36 5.56 -8.06 14.39
C ARG A 36 6.26 -7.69 15.72
N GLY A 37 5.81 -6.60 16.34
CA GLY A 37 6.32 -6.14 17.62
C GLY A 37 7.43 -5.09 17.55
N LEU A 38 8.01 -4.86 16.35
CA LEU A 38 9.07 -3.87 16.13
C LEU A 38 8.48 -2.57 15.59
N THR A 39 9.05 -1.46 16.00
CA THR A 39 8.74 -0.14 15.47
C THR A 39 9.36 0.06 14.08
N LEU A 40 8.92 1.08 13.35
CA LEU A 40 9.47 1.35 12.01
C LEU A 40 10.97 1.68 12.05
N GLU A 41 11.41 2.39 13.07
CA GLU A 41 12.82 2.77 13.25
C GLU A 41 13.70 1.55 13.51
N GLU A 42 13.25 0.66 14.39
CA GLU A 42 13.94 -0.63 14.64
C GLU A 42 14.04 -1.48 13.38
N LEU A 43 12.93 -1.56 12.60
CA LEU A 43 12.91 -2.30 11.32
C LEU A 43 13.86 -1.72 10.27
N GLN A 44 14.03 -0.41 10.24
CA GLN A 44 14.95 0.26 9.32
C GLN A 44 16.42 0.09 9.73
N ALA A 45 16.68 -0.07 11.02
CA ALA A 45 18.01 -0.31 11.56
C ALA A 45 18.49 -1.77 11.32
N LEU A 46 17.56 -2.72 11.16
CA LEU A 46 17.91 -4.12 10.92
C LEU A 46 18.53 -4.33 9.54
N PRO A 47 19.59 -5.14 9.43
CA PRO A 47 20.13 -5.55 8.14
C PRO A 47 19.11 -6.42 7.39
N LEU A 48 19.15 -6.39 6.07
CA LEU A 48 18.23 -7.17 5.23
C LEU A 48 18.52 -8.67 5.35
N PHE A 49 19.79 -9.05 5.29
CA PHE A 49 20.30 -10.42 5.44
C PHE A 49 21.14 -10.54 6.71
N PRO A 50 21.22 -11.71 7.30
CA PRO A 50 22.12 -11.94 8.44
C PRO A 50 23.57 -11.74 7.98
N PRO A 51 24.45 -11.20 8.84
CA PRO A 51 25.87 -11.11 8.55
C PRO A 51 26.48 -12.52 8.43
N GLU A 52 27.55 -12.66 7.65
CA GLU A 52 28.23 -13.95 7.44
C GLU A 52 28.83 -14.52 8.74
N SER A 53 29.20 -13.64 9.68
CA SER A 53 29.73 -14.04 10.98
C SER A 53 28.70 -14.73 11.90
N ASP A 54 27.41 -14.30 11.82
CA ASP A 54 26.35 -14.82 12.70
C ASP A 54 25.07 -15.09 11.89
N PRO A 55 24.87 -16.32 11.38
CA PRO A 55 23.69 -16.66 10.58
C PRO A 55 22.37 -16.59 11.39
N ASP A 56 22.46 -16.65 12.72
CA ASP A 56 21.33 -16.52 13.62
C ASP A 56 21.05 -15.09 14.09
N ALA A 57 21.84 -14.11 13.65
CA ALA A 57 21.61 -12.71 13.99
C ALA A 57 20.24 -12.24 13.53
N ASP A 58 19.70 -11.25 14.25
CA ASP A 58 18.43 -10.65 13.88
C ASP A 58 18.56 -9.85 12.57
N CYS A 59 17.69 -10.20 11.62
CA CYS A 59 17.64 -9.57 10.31
C CYS A 59 16.19 -9.39 9.86
N MET A 60 15.97 -8.44 8.94
CA MET A 60 14.64 -8.17 8.40
C MET A 60 13.99 -9.41 7.77
N LEU A 61 14.78 -10.30 7.20
CA LEU A 61 14.32 -11.52 6.57
C LEU A 61 13.50 -12.41 7.53
N LYS A 62 13.85 -12.49 8.81
CA LYS A 62 13.13 -13.29 9.83
C LYS A 62 11.71 -12.79 10.06
N TYR A 63 11.48 -11.50 9.95
CA TYR A 63 10.19 -10.87 10.22
C TYR A 63 9.26 -10.86 9.00
N LEU A 64 9.76 -11.10 7.80
CA LEU A 64 8.95 -11.12 6.59
C LEU A 64 8.13 -12.43 6.44
N PRO A 65 6.99 -12.39 5.72
CA PRO A 65 6.25 -13.58 5.34
C PRO A 65 7.12 -14.58 4.58
N THR A 66 6.84 -15.87 4.71
CA THR A 66 7.63 -16.95 4.08
C THR A 66 7.83 -16.77 2.57
N ARG A 67 6.79 -16.31 1.87
CA ARG A 67 6.88 -16.05 0.43
C ARG A 67 7.84 -14.89 0.11
N ALA A 68 7.74 -13.80 0.84
CA ALA A 68 8.65 -12.65 0.69
C ALA A 68 10.09 -13.02 1.02
N ARG A 69 10.29 -13.79 2.10
CA ARG A 69 11.59 -14.33 2.50
C ARG A 69 12.24 -15.10 1.37
N ARG A 70 11.52 -16.06 0.78
CA ARG A 70 12.02 -16.86 -0.36
C ARG A 70 12.35 -16.00 -1.58
N SER A 71 11.54 -14.99 -1.88
CA SER A 71 11.81 -14.08 -2.99
C SER A 71 13.07 -13.25 -2.76
N LEU A 72 13.28 -12.75 -1.53
CA LEU A 72 14.46 -11.97 -1.18
C LEU A 72 15.74 -12.83 -1.19
N THR A 73 15.67 -14.07 -0.71
CA THR A 73 16.81 -15.00 -0.79
C THR A 73 17.24 -15.20 -2.25
N ARG A 74 16.29 -15.41 -3.17
CA ARG A 74 16.57 -15.52 -4.61
C ARG A 74 17.13 -14.23 -5.24
N MET A 75 16.82 -13.08 -4.65
CA MET A 75 17.36 -11.81 -5.14
C MET A 75 18.88 -11.70 -4.97
N ASN A 76 19.46 -12.53 -4.12
CA ASN A 76 20.91 -12.60 -3.91
C ASN A 76 21.61 -13.56 -4.89
N ASP A 77 20.83 -14.35 -5.67
CA ASP A 77 21.37 -15.23 -6.69
C ASP A 77 22.05 -14.39 -7.79
N ALA A 78 23.16 -14.87 -8.32
CA ALA A 78 24.06 -14.16 -9.22
C ALA A 78 23.35 -13.50 -10.42
N ASP A 79 22.36 -14.20 -11.00
CA ASP A 79 21.63 -13.74 -12.18
C ASP A 79 20.77 -12.48 -11.94
N TYR A 80 20.29 -12.28 -10.69
CA TYR A 80 19.40 -11.18 -10.34
C TYR A 80 20.04 -10.12 -9.44
N ALA A 81 21.18 -10.42 -8.84
CA ALA A 81 21.83 -9.57 -7.84
C ALA A 81 22.13 -8.17 -8.40
N GLU A 82 22.69 -8.10 -9.59
CA GLU A 82 23.08 -6.82 -10.21
C GLU A 82 21.90 -5.88 -10.46
N MET A 83 20.81 -6.41 -11.01
CA MET A 83 19.60 -5.61 -11.28
C MET A 83 18.94 -5.13 -9.98
N ASN A 84 18.95 -5.97 -8.93
CA ASN A 84 18.42 -5.63 -7.62
C ASN A 84 19.24 -4.56 -6.93
N GLN A 85 20.56 -4.70 -6.94
CA GLN A 85 21.48 -3.71 -6.38
C GLN A 85 21.35 -2.35 -7.08
N LYS A 86 21.27 -2.33 -8.43
CA LYS A 86 21.02 -1.10 -9.20
C LYS A 86 19.69 -0.44 -8.80
N PHE A 87 18.65 -1.22 -8.59
CA PHE A 87 17.36 -0.69 -8.17
C PHE A 87 17.39 -0.13 -6.75
N LEU A 88 17.97 -0.86 -5.80
CA LEU A 88 18.14 -0.42 -4.41
C LEU A 88 18.99 0.85 -4.33
N ALA A 89 20.10 0.90 -5.07
CA ALA A 89 20.96 2.09 -5.14
C ALA A 89 20.20 3.30 -5.73
N ARG A 90 19.34 3.08 -6.72
CA ARG A 90 18.48 4.15 -7.27
C ARG A 90 17.49 4.67 -6.23
N ILE A 91 16.85 3.77 -5.48
CA ILE A 91 15.92 4.15 -4.41
C ILE A 91 16.65 4.94 -3.32
N ALA A 92 17.87 4.56 -2.97
CA ALA A 92 18.65 5.27 -1.95
C ALA A 92 18.99 6.70 -2.37
N LYS A 93 19.36 6.90 -3.65
CA LYS A 93 19.82 8.19 -4.18
C LYS A 93 18.70 9.16 -4.57
N THR A 94 17.52 8.66 -4.93
CA THR A 94 16.44 9.49 -5.51
C THR A 94 15.46 9.91 -4.42
N GLU A 95 15.22 11.20 -4.30
CA GLU A 95 14.21 11.79 -3.41
C GLU A 95 12.84 11.92 -4.07
N GLY A 96 12.77 11.89 -5.40
CA GLY A 96 11.56 12.02 -6.18
C GLY A 96 10.86 10.69 -6.50
N THR A 97 9.86 10.77 -7.38
CA THR A 97 9.11 9.59 -7.84
C THR A 97 9.99 8.66 -8.67
N ILE A 98 10.13 7.42 -8.23
CA ILE A 98 10.96 6.40 -8.87
C ILE A 98 10.08 5.50 -9.73
N ARG A 99 10.34 5.44 -11.03
CA ARG A 99 9.61 4.57 -11.97
C ARG A 99 10.24 3.18 -12.01
N THR A 100 9.40 2.15 -11.95
CA THR A 100 9.85 0.76 -12.02
C THR A 100 8.87 -0.13 -12.77
N HIS A 101 9.41 -1.10 -13.51
CA HIS A 101 8.63 -2.22 -14.09
C HIS A 101 8.64 -3.44 -13.18
N ARG A 102 9.46 -3.43 -12.14
CA ARG A 102 9.61 -4.56 -11.23
C ARG A 102 8.42 -4.67 -10.29
N ARG A 103 7.55 -5.58 -10.61
CA ARG A 103 6.35 -5.90 -9.84
C ARG A 103 6.59 -6.97 -8.78
N ASP A 104 7.66 -7.71 -8.95
CA ASP A 104 8.14 -8.82 -8.12
C ASP A 104 8.87 -8.38 -6.86
N MET A 105 9.22 -7.10 -6.77
CA MET A 105 9.94 -6.55 -5.63
C MET A 105 9.08 -6.49 -4.37
N VAL A 106 9.65 -6.92 -3.25
CA VAL A 106 9.04 -6.85 -1.93
C VAL A 106 9.23 -5.45 -1.35
N VAL A 107 8.20 -4.91 -0.72
CA VAL A 107 8.27 -3.63 -0.01
C VAL A 107 9.10 -3.81 1.26
N LEU A 108 10.21 -3.08 1.35
CA LEU A 108 11.11 -3.06 2.49
C LEU A 108 10.86 -1.83 3.37
N PRO A 109 11.21 -1.86 4.66
CA PRO A 109 11.07 -0.70 5.56
C PRO A 109 11.81 0.55 5.07
N SER A 110 12.91 0.39 4.35
CA SER A 110 13.71 1.48 3.77
C SER A 110 12.98 2.25 2.65
N PHE A 111 11.88 1.71 2.12
CA PHE A 111 11.08 2.36 1.08
C PHE A 111 9.96 3.22 1.64
N VAL A 112 9.65 3.09 2.92
CA VAL A 112 8.57 3.83 3.57
C VAL A 112 8.81 5.34 3.46
N GLY A 113 7.77 6.07 3.12
CA GLY A 113 7.82 7.52 2.88
C GLY A 113 8.26 7.93 1.48
N LYS A 114 8.68 6.99 0.61
CA LYS A 114 9.04 7.27 -0.79
C LYS A 114 7.86 7.01 -1.72
N THR A 115 7.80 7.75 -2.83
CA THR A 115 6.81 7.55 -3.89
C THR A 115 7.41 6.70 -5.01
N ILE A 116 6.84 5.52 -5.23
CA ILE A 116 7.29 4.59 -6.28
C ILE A 116 6.19 4.45 -7.34
N ALA A 117 6.52 4.75 -8.59
CA ALA A 117 5.62 4.61 -9.71
C ALA A 117 5.79 3.24 -10.38
N ILE A 118 4.80 2.39 -10.21
CA ILE A 118 4.82 0.99 -10.65
C ILE A 118 4.08 0.88 -11.99
N HIS A 119 4.68 0.18 -12.94
CA HIS A 119 4.06 -0.05 -14.24
C HIS A 119 2.88 -1.03 -14.15
N ASN A 120 1.73 -0.65 -14.71
CA ASN A 120 0.50 -1.44 -14.69
C ASN A 120 0.14 -2.09 -16.04
N GLY A 121 1.06 -2.01 -17.01
CA GLY A 121 0.84 -2.48 -18.39
C GLY A 121 0.57 -1.34 -19.39
N SER A 122 -0.08 -0.25 -18.97
CA SER A 122 -0.37 0.90 -19.82
C SER A 122 0.39 2.16 -19.41
N GLY A 123 0.72 2.30 -18.13
CA GLY A 123 1.40 3.49 -17.61
C GLY A 123 2.00 3.25 -16.23
N PHE A 124 2.60 4.28 -15.66
CA PHE A 124 3.17 4.26 -14.32
C PHE A 124 2.19 4.83 -13.30
N LEU A 125 1.80 4.03 -12.33
CA LEU A 125 0.94 4.44 -11.22
C LEU A 125 1.83 4.84 -10.03
N PRO A 126 1.86 6.13 -9.62
CA PRO A 126 2.58 6.56 -8.45
C PRO A 126 1.88 6.08 -7.18
N ILE A 127 2.63 5.50 -6.26
CA ILE A 127 2.15 4.95 -5.00
C ILE A 127 3.07 5.41 -3.89
N ASP A 128 2.49 6.03 -2.87
CA ASP A 128 3.20 6.41 -1.66
C ASP A 128 3.32 5.19 -0.74
N ILE A 129 4.53 4.80 -0.43
CA ILE A 129 4.79 3.61 0.37
C ILE A 129 4.52 3.91 1.84
N LYS A 130 3.51 3.24 2.38
CA LYS A 130 3.11 3.32 3.79
C LYS A 130 3.70 2.17 4.61
N PRO A 131 3.86 2.32 5.94
CA PRO A 131 4.36 1.25 6.79
C PRO A 131 3.55 -0.06 6.70
N GLU A 132 2.22 0.05 6.50
CA GLU A 132 1.31 -1.09 6.35
C GLU A 132 1.61 -1.97 5.12
N MET A 133 2.36 -1.46 4.16
CA MET A 133 2.70 -2.16 2.91
C MET A 133 3.95 -3.06 3.05
N ILE A 134 4.63 -3.02 4.18
CA ILE A 134 5.84 -3.82 4.41
C ILE A 134 5.55 -5.31 4.24
N GLY A 135 6.37 -6.00 3.47
CA GLY A 135 6.25 -7.43 3.18
C GLY A 135 5.31 -7.80 2.04
N HIS A 136 4.60 -6.83 1.45
CA HIS A 136 3.81 -6.98 0.23
C HIS A 136 4.67 -6.78 -1.03
N TYR A 137 4.15 -7.16 -2.18
CA TYR A 137 4.81 -6.97 -3.47
C TYR A 137 4.33 -5.70 -4.16
N PHE A 138 5.19 -5.05 -4.92
CA PHE A 138 4.80 -3.88 -5.72
C PHE A 138 3.62 -4.16 -6.65
N GLY A 139 3.56 -5.37 -7.21
CA GLY A 139 2.48 -5.78 -8.10
C GLY A 139 1.09 -5.79 -7.48
N GLU A 140 0.99 -5.91 -6.16
CA GLU A 140 -0.29 -5.90 -5.44
C GLU A 140 -0.95 -4.51 -5.47
N PHE A 141 -0.14 -3.46 -5.54
CA PHE A 141 -0.63 -2.08 -5.50
C PHE A 141 -0.91 -1.48 -6.89
N ALA A 142 -0.47 -2.13 -7.95
CA ALA A 142 -0.69 -1.68 -9.32
C ALA A 142 -1.43 -2.74 -10.14
N MET A 143 -2.75 -2.67 -10.15
CA MET A 143 -3.60 -3.63 -10.86
C MET A 143 -3.42 -3.51 -12.37
N THR A 144 -3.18 -4.65 -13.05
CA THR A 144 -3.07 -4.73 -14.52
C THR A 144 -4.41 -4.98 -15.20
N ARG A 145 -5.38 -5.54 -14.46
CA ARG A 145 -6.72 -5.84 -14.98
C ARG A 145 -7.73 -4.90 -14.36
N LYS A 146 -8.61 -4.37 -15.18
CA LYS A 146 -9.75 -3.53 -14.77
C LYS A 146 -11.04 -4.26 -15.12
N SER A 147 -12.09 -4.00 -14.35
CA SER A 147 -13.43 -4.44 -14.72
C SER A 147 -13.80 -3.85 -16.08
N VAL A 148 -14.30 -4.68 -16.98
CA VAL A 148 -14.71 -4.23 -18.30
C VAL A 148 -16.02 -3.47 -18.15
N THR A 149 -16.00 -2.19 -18.50
CA THR A 149 -17.21 -1.41 -18.73
C THR A 149 -17.59 -1.60 -20.20
N HIS A 150 -18.63 -2.38 -20.42
CA HIS A 150 -19.18 -2.51 -21.75
C HIS A 150 -19.79 -1.18 -22.17
N SER A 151 -19.23 -0.53 -23.18
CA SER A 151 -19.77 0.66 -23.80
C SER A 151 -20.79 0.35 -24.91
N GLY A 152 -21.31 -0.87 -24.89
CA GLY A 152 -22.37 -1.26 -25.81
C GLY A 152 -23.64 -0.41 -25.57
N PRO A 153 -24.48 -0.31 -26.59
CA PRO A 153 -25.78 0.34 -26.45
C PRO A 153 -26.53 -0.35 -25.29
N GLY A 154 -27.22 0.45 -24.45
CA GLY A 154 -27.98 -0.06 -23.30
C GLY A 154 -29.06 -1.07 -23.70
N VAL A 155 -29.71 -1.67 -22.71
CA VAL A 155 -30.80 -2.59 -22.91
C VAL A 155 -31.87 -1.93 -23.82
N GLY A 156 -32.23 -2.58 -24.92
CA GLY A 156 -33.20 -2.04 -25.90
C GLY A 156 -32.59 -1.24 -27.08
N ALA A 157 -31.28 -1.05 -27.11
CA ALA A 157 -30.62 -0.28 -28.20
C ALA A 157 -30.39 -1.08 -29.48
N THR A 158 -30.55 -2.39 -29.45
CA THR A 158 -30.46 -3.27 -30.64
C THR A 158 -31.82 -3.51 -31.26
N LYS A 159 -31.87 -3.80 -32.57
CA LYS A 159 -33.12 -4.09 -33.27
C LYS A 159 -33.93 -5.22 -32.64
N SER A 160 -33.26 -6.22 -32.09
CA SER A 160 -33.88 -7.36 -31.40
C SER A 160 -34.53 -7.00 -30.06
N SER A 161 -34.11 -5.91 -29.44
CA SER A 161 -34.64 -5.41 -28.17
C SER A 161 -35.64 -4.28 -28.34
N LYS A 162 -35.82 -3.76 -29.58
CA LYS A 162 -36.86 -2.77 -29.87
C LYS A 162 -38.20 -3.46 -29.94
N HIS A 163 -39.16 -2.93 -29.22
CA HIS A 163 -40.56 -3.31 -29.36
C HIS A 163 -40.97 -3.12 -30.81
N VAL A 164 -41.34 -4.22 -31.47
CA VAL A 164 -41.95 -4.17 -32.78
C VAL A 164 -43.41 -3.77 -32.54
N ALA A 165 -43.77 -2.60 -32.99
CA ALA A 165 -45.17 -2.15 -32.92
C ALA A 165 -46.01 -3.17 -33.68
N LEU A 166 -46.96 -3.78 -32.96
CA LEU A 166 -47.98 -4.62 -33.57
C LEU A 166 -48.76 -3.76 -34.54
N LYS A 167 -48.79 -4.19 -35.80
CA LYS A 167 -49.65 -3.57 -36.82
C LYS A 167 -51.10 -3.86 -36.54
#